data_2479a10366939e560ab0288afcc0c3e8
#
_entry.id   2479a10366939e560ab0288afcc0c3e8
#
_cell.length_a   1.000
_cell.length_b   1.000
_cell.length_c   1.000
_cell.angle_alpha   90.00
_cell.angle_beta   90.00
_cell.angle_gamma   90.00
#
_symmetry.space_group_name_H-M   'P 1'
#
loop_
_entity.id
_entity.type
_entity.pdbx_description
1 polymer ?
#
loop_
_entity_poly.entity_id
_entity_poly.type
_entity_poly.pdbx_seq_one_letter_code
_entity_poly.pdbx_strand_id
1 'polypeptide(L)'
;MLNQSVFNAVKQLKRENPRTRFYNTAPARPEEEPFICNGVPADGYIYGLPVHTANAEFKDWVLKDGYQEMKILNEKHQTIPLLYKERIFEDREKQFVYYHELQARQQRLARESSGRRTGLKLDGYTAIATDNLEVDNLAPYRLFSGLRHMEKIFLDSKSQYDSSATFIWTPDKINAHFVIGFVSFTLMRMLQAKLDFQFSMEQIGTSLQRYNCVQIAGNIYQFTYYDMILDACEKALGLELHNKYRSQLQIRRLLRY
;
A
#
# COMPACT_ATOMS: atom_id res chain seq x y z
N MET A 1 6.71 -21.25 15.16
CA MET A 1 5.23 -21.38 15.13
C MET A 1 4.57 -20.56 14.01
N LEU A 2 5.00 -19.34 13.72
CA LEU A 2 4.44 -18.54 12.58
C LEU A 2 4.59 -19.24 11.21
N ASN A 3 5.70 -19.91 10.97
CA ASN A 3 5.98 -20.57 9.68
C ASN A 3 5.00 -21.72 9.36
N GLN A 4 4.52 -22.44 10.39
CA GLN A 4 3.60 -23.58 10.17
C GLN A 4 2.19 -23.11 9.78
N SER A 5 1.71 -22.00 10.32
CA SER A 5 0.38 -21.47 9.97
C SER A 5 0.36 -20.90 8.55
N VAL A 6 1.41 -20.19 8.14
CA VAL A 6 1.57 -19.69 6.76
C VAL A 6 1.66 -20.86 5.77
N PHE A 7 2.46 -21.89 6.09
CA PHE A 7 2.56 -23.11 5.30
C PHE A 7 1.19 -23.76 5.08
N ASN A 8 0.42 -23.95 6.15
CA ASN A 8 -0.90 -24.55 6.06
C ASN A 8 -1.89 -23.71 5.26
N ALA A 9 -1.87 -22.39 5.43
CA ALA A 9 -2.72 -21.47 4.67
C ALA A 9 -2.40 -21.50 3.18
N VAL A 10 -1.13 -21.44 2.77
CA VAL A 10 -0.73 -21.51 1.35
C VAL A 10 -1.08 -22.88 0.76
N LYS A 11 -0.88 -23.96 1.51
CA LYS A 11 -1.25 -25.33 1.06
C LYS A 11 -2.76 -25.47 0.88
N GLN A 12 -3.55 -24.87 1.73
CA GLN A 12 -5.01 -24.82 1.60
C GLN A 12 -5.41 -24.01 0.37
N LEU A 13 -4.86 -22.80 0.18
CA LEU A 13 -5.13 -21.95 -0.98
C LEU A 13 -4.78 -22.64 -2.30
N LYS A 14 -3.66 -23.38 -2.38
CA LYS A 14 -3.28 -24.16 -3.55
C LYS A 14 -4.29 -25.28 -3.83
N ARG A 15 -4.85 -25.94 -2.80
CA ARG A 15 -5.88 -26.97 -2.96
C ARG A 15 -7.20 -26.39 -3.47
N GLU A 16 -7.61 -25.25 -2.93
CA GLU A 16 -8.85 -24.56 -3.31
C GLU A 16 -8.75 -23.92 -4.70
N ASN A 17 -7.55 -23.55 -5.13
CA ASN A 17 -7.28 -22.85 -6.37
C ASN A 17 -6.15 -23.53 -7.18
N PRO A 18 -6.36 -24.73 -7.71
CA PRO A 18 -5.29 -25.54 -8.34
C PRO A 18 -4.71 -24.93 -9.63
N ARG A 19 -5.41 -23.97 -10.25
CA ARG A 19 -4.94 -23.24 -11.44
C ARG A 19 -4.18 -21.96 -11.12
N THR A 20 -4.17 -21.52 -9.86
CA THR A 20 -3.49 -20.29 -9.43
C THR A 20 -2.02 -20.56 -9.21
N ARG A 21 -1.17 -19.80 -9.86
CA ARG A 21 0.29 -19.84 -9.65
C ARG A 21 0.65 -18.99 -8.42
N PHE A 22 1.54 -19.51 -7.60
CA PHE A 22 2.05 -18.85 -6.40
C PHE A 22 3.49 -18.43 -6.65
N TYR A 23 3.74 -17.12 -6.55
CA TYR A 23 5.06 -16.55 -6.74
C TYR A 23 5.67 -16.15 -5.39
N ASN A 24 6.95 -16.45 -5.23
CA ASN A 24 7.73 -15.91 -4.12
C ASN A 24 8.09 -14.45 -4.43
N THR A 25 7.79 -13.55 -3.50
CA THR A 25 8.07 -12.10 -3.64
C THR A 25 9.19 -11.61 -2.74
N ALA A 26 9.71 -12.46 -1.86
CA ALA A 26 10.87 -12.11 -1.07
C ALA A 26 12.11 -11.98 -1.98
N PRO A 27 13.00 -11.00 -1.75
CA PRO A 27 14.28 -10.98 -2.45
C PRO A 27 15.02 -12.26 -2.07
N ALA A 28 15.10 -13.19 -3.02
CA ALA A 28 15.93 -14.35 -2.85
C ALA A 28 17.38 -13.86 -2.78
N ARG A 29 18.12 -14.26 -1.73
CA ARG A 29 19.57 -14.18 -1.80
C ARG A 29 20.00 -15.12 -2.92
N PRO A 30 21.02 -14.77 -3.71
CA PRO A 30 21.48 -15.61 -4.82
C PRO A 30 21.81 -17.06 -4.43
N GLU A 31 22.01 -17.30 -3.14
CA GLU A 31 22.41 -18.58 -2.54
C GLU A 31 21.20 -19.40 -1.99
N GLU A 32 20.02 -18.79 -1.90
CA GLU A 32 18.82 -19.48 -1.41
C GLU A 32 17.97 -19.94 -2.61
N GLU A 33 17.43 -21.16 -2.53
CA GLU A 33 16.50 -21.67 -3.55
C GLU A 33 15.28 -20.71 -3.65
N PRO A 34 15.11 -19.98 -4.78
CA PRO A 34 14.10 -18.92 -4.89
C PRO A 34 12.67 -19.45 -4.89
N PHE A 35 12.51 -20.77 -4.97
CA PHE A 35 11.21 -21.44 -5.11
C PHE A 35 10.60 -21.92 -3.79
N ILE A 36 11.28 -21.70 -2.65
CA ILE A 36 10.78 -22.12 -1.35
C ILE A 36 10.54 -20.89 -0.47
N CYS A 37 9.27 -20.54 -0.23
CA CYS A 37 8.89 -19.54 0.74
C CYS A 37 8.35 -20.22 1.99
N ASN A 38 9.05 -20.08 3.13
CA ASN A 38 8.66 -20.70 4.40
C ASN A 38 8.39 -22.23 4.31
N GLY A 39 9.17 -22.95 3.49
CA GLY A 39 9.02 -24.39 3.27
C GLY A 39 7.90 -24.78 2.30
N VAL A 40 7.24 -23.83 1.65
CA VAL A 40 6.22 -24.07 0.62
C VAL A 40 6.82 -23.84 -0.76
N PRO A 41 6.81 -24.82 -1.67
CA PRO A 41 7.25 -24.62 -3.05
C PRO A 41 6.41 -23.55 -3.73
N ALA A 42 7.07 -22.51 -4.26
CA ALA A 42 6.46 -21.54 -5.16
C ALA A 42 6.55 -22.04 -6.61
N ASP A 43 5.64 -21.57 -7.45
CA ASP A 43 5.62 -21.90 -8.89
C ASP A 43 6.54 -20.98 -9.71
N GLY A 44 7.17 -20.01 -9.03
CA GLY A 44 8.09 -19.05 -9.58
C GLY A 44 8.41 -17.94 -8.61
N TYR A 45 9.16 -16.94 -9.06
CA TYR A 45 9.45 -15.74 -8.27
C TYR A 45 9.16 -14.44 -9.04
N ILE A 46 8.88 -13.40 -8.27
CA ILE A 46 8.83 -12.01 -8.72
C ILE A 46 9.32 -11.10 -7.60
N TYR A 47 10.37 -10.34 -7.82
CA TYR A 47 10.93 -9.45 -6.79
C TYR A 47 11.44 -8.13 -7.35
N GLY A 48 11.53 -7.13 -6.49
CA GLY A 48 12.08 -5.83 -6.85
C GLY A 48 13.60 -5.82 -6.82
N LEU A 49 14.20 -5.36 -7.90
CA LEU A 49 15.64 -5.12 -7.97
C LEU A 49 15.98 -3.74 -7.39
N PRO A 50 16.97 -3.63 -6.48
CA PRO A 50 17.31 -2.37 -5.86
C PRO A 50 18.14 -1.48 -6.80
N VAL A 51 17.50 -0.67 -7.63
CA VAL A 51 18.14 0.15 -8.68
C VAL A 51 19.27 1.04 -8.14
N HIS A 52 19.10 1.62 -6.95
CA HIS A 52 20.09 2.54 -6.38
C HIS A 52 21.38 1.85 -5.91
N THR A 53 21.30 0.62 -5.46
CA THR A 53 22.45 -0.16 -4.94
C THR A 53 22.97 -1.20 -5.94
N ALA A 54 22.34 -1.32 -7.10
CA ALA A 54 22.77 -2.23 -8.16
C ALA A 54 24.19 -1.88 -8.69
N ASN A 55 24.79 -2.82 -9.40
CA ASN A 55 26.09 -2.64 -10.05
C ASN A 55 26.03 -1.58 -11.17
N ALA A 56 27.19 -1.17 -11.65
CA ALA A 56 27.29 -0.11 -12.68
C ALA A 56 26.62 -0.52 -13.99
N GLU A 57 26.83 -1.75 -14.44
CA GLU A 57 26.26 -2.30 -15.67
C GLU A 57 24.72 -2.23 -15.68
N PHE A 58 24.09 -2.62 -14.57
CA PHE A 58 22.64 -2.55 -14.43
C PHE A 58 22.14 -1.10 -14.43
N LYS A 59 22.83 -0.20 -13.73
CA LYS A 59 22.50 1.24 -13.73
C LYS A 59 22.62 1.86 -15.11
N ASP A 60 23.67 1.53 -15.85
CA ASP A 60 23.87 1.99 -17.21
C ASP A 60 22.77 1.46 -18.13
N TRP A 61 22.38 0.20 -17.96
CA TRP A 61 21.23 -0.33 -18.69
C TRP A 61 19.93 0.40 -18.31
N VAL A 62 19.69 0.66 -17.04
CA VAL A 62 18.50 1.43 -16.61
C VAL A 62 18.45 2.81 -17.24
N LEU A 63 19.57 3.53 -17.30
CA LEU A 63 19.64 4.92 -17.83
C LEU A 63 19.71 4.99 -19.36
N LYS A 64 20.04 3.90 -20.04
CA LYS A 64 20.11 3.86 -21.49
C LYS A 64 18.71 3.96 -22.12
N ASP A 65 18.62 4.60 -23.27
CA ASP A 65 17.38 4.70 -24.07
C ASP A 65 16.83 3.31 -24.47
N GLY A 66 15.64 3.30 -25.06
CA GLY A 66 14.96 2.08 -25.50
C GLY A 66 13.67 1.80 -24.72
N TYR A 67 13.15 2.79 -24.01
CA TYR A 67 11.87 2.70 -23.32
C TYR A 67 10.70 2.74 -24.32
N GLN A 68 9.71 1.89 -24.05
CA GLN A 68 8.43 1.87 -24.70
C GLN A 68 7.38 2.49 -23.75
N GLU A 69 6.36 3.11 -24.32
CA GLU A 69 5.27 3.69 -23.55
C GLU A 69 4.10 2.71 -23.44
N MET A 70 3.58 2.53 -22.23
CA MET A 70 2.31 1.89 -21.98
C MET A 70 1.39 2.83 -21.20
N LYS A 71 0.09 2.56 -21.22
CA LYS A 71 -0.91 3.33 -20.48
C LYS A 71 -1.41 2.53 -19.30
N ILE A 72 -1.37 3.14 -18.12
CA ILE A 72 -1.93 2.56 -16.90
C ILE A 72 -2.99 3.47 -16.31
N LEU A 73 -3.88 2.91 -15.49
CA LEU A 73 -4.83 3.69 -14.70
C LEU A 73 -4.23 3.96 -13.32
N ASN A 74 -4.23 5.22 -12.90
CA ASN A 74 -3.87 5.60 -11.54
C ASN A 74 -5.04 5.33 -10.55
N GLU A 75 -4.84 5.60 -9.27
CA GLU A 75 -5.85 5.44 -8.22
C GLU A 75 -7.12 6.29 -8.46
N LYS A 76 -7.01 7.36 -9.24
CA LYS A 76 -8.11 8.24 -9.65
C LYS A 76 -8.77 7.83 -10.97
N HIS A 77 -8.49 6.62 -11.47
CA HIS A 77 -8.97 6.10 -12.76
C HIS A 77 -8.58 6.97 -13.97
N GLN A 78 -7.54 7.79 -13.83
CA GLN A 78 -6.99 8.58 -14.94
C GLN A 78 -5.91 7.77 -15.65
N THR A 79 -5.92 7.83 -16.97
CA THR A 79 -4.88 7.20 -17.79
C THR A 79 -3.60 8.01 -17.70
N ILE A 80 -2.53 7.38 -17.26
CA ILE A 80 -1.20 7.98 -17.18
C ILE A 80 -0.19 7.16 -17.97
N PRO A 81 0.81 7.80 -18.61
CA PRO A 81 1.88 7.11 -19.29
C PRO A 81 2.83 6.46 -18.28
N LEU A 82 3.26 5.25 -18.60
CA LEU A 82 4.31 4.52 -17.90
C LEU A 82 5.33 4.08 -18.95
N LEU A 83 6.57 4.48 -18.79
CA LEU A 83 7.65 4.01 -19.66
C LEU A 83 8.21 2.71 -19.11
N TYR A 84 8.47 1.73 -19.98
CA TYR A 84 9.06 0.46 -19.58
C TYR A 84 10.06 -0.04 -20.62
N LYS A 85 10.96 -0.89 -20.18
CA LYS A 85 11.76 -1.75 -21.02
C LYS A 85 12.07 -3.06 -20.32
N GLU A 86 12.45 -4.05 -21.11
CA GLU A 86 12.72 -5.39 -20.61
C GLU A 86 14.00 -5.95 -21.22
N ARG A 87 14.57 -6.94 -20.54
CA ARG A 87 15.62 -7.80 -21.08
C ARG A 87 15.53 -9.19 -20.48
N ILE A 88 16.09 -10.17 -21.16
CA ILE A 88 16.36 -11.51 -20.61
C ILE A 88 17.78 -11.48 -20.10
N PHE A 89 17.99 -11.89 -18.86
CA PHE A 89 19.28 -11.97 -18.21
C PHE A 89 19.63 -13.45 -18.00
N GLU A 90 20.80 -13.86 -18.49
CA GLU A 90 21.33 -15.23 -18.41
C GLU A 90 20.36 -16.35 -18.85
N ASP A 91 19.49 -16.05 -19.83
CA ASP A 91 18.44 -16.95 -20.36
C ASP A 91 17.49 -17.57 -19.31
N ARG A 92 17.49 -17.02 -18.10
CA ARG A 92 16.73 -17.56 -16.95
C ARG A 92 15.79 -16.59 -16.29
N GLU A 93 16.07 -15.32 -16.43
CA GLU A 93 15.35 -14.25 -15.72
C GLU A 93 14.92 -13.14 -16.68
N LYS A 94 13.69 -12.74 -16.61
CA LYS A 94 13.18 -11.55 -17.31
C LYS A 94 13.21 -10.37 -16.36
N GLN A 95 13.95 -9.34 -16.74
CA GLN A 95 14.10 -8.11 -15.99
C GLN A 95 13.31 -6.99 -16.66
N PHE A 96 12.50 -6.29 -15.88
CA PHE A 96 11.73 -5.13 -16.29
C PHE A 96 12.23 -3.90 -15.57
N VAL A 97 12.25 -2.77 -16.27
CA VAL A 97 12.44 -1.46 -15.66
C VAL A 97 11.27 -0.57 -16.07
N TYR A 98 10.64 0.03 -15.10
CA TYR A 98 9.54 0.98 -15.29
C TYR A 98 9.97 2.35 -14.80
N TYR A 99 9.62 3.39 -15.56
CA TYR A 99 9.85 4.78 -15.19
C TYR A 99 8.53 5.53 -15.05
N HIS A 100 8.35 6.15 -13.90
CA HIS A 100 7.15 6.90 -13.58
C HIS A 100 7.51 8.35 -13.22
N GLU A 101 7.13 9.31 -14.06
CA GLU A 101 7.53 10.72 -13.92
C GLU A 101 7.04 11.37 -12.61
N LEU A 102 5.78 11.10 -12.21
CA LEU A 102 5.25 11.63 -10.96
C LEU A 102 6.02 11.11 -9.75
N GLN A 103 6.36 9.82 -9.75
CA GLN A 103 7.17 9.22 -8.70
C GLN A 103 8.58 9.83 -8.67
N ALA A 104 9.18 10.09 -9.82
CA ALA A 104 10.48 10.75 -9.92
C ALA A 104 10.44 12.14 -9.30
N ARG A 105 9.41 12.93 -9.59
CA ARG A 105 9.23 14.27 -9.00
C ARG A 105 9.06 14.20 -7.48
N GLN A 106 8.24 13.30 -6.98
CA GLN A 106 8.02 13.10 -5.54
C GLN A 106 9.31 12.70 -4.81
N GLN A 107 10.09 11.77 -5.38
CA GLN A 107 11.34 11.32 -4.80
C GLN A 107 12.40 12.44 -4.79
N ARG A 108 12.49 13.24 -5.85
CA ARG A 108 13.39 14.41 -5.91
C ARG A 108 13.04 15.43 -4.82
N LEU A 109 11.77 15.80 -4.69
CA LEU A 109 11.31 16.73 -3.65
C LEU A 109 11.61 16.21 -2.23
N ALA A 110 11.37 14.92 -1.97
CA ALA A 110 11.67 14.30 -0.69
C ALA A 110 13.17 14.27 -0.37
N ARG A 111 14.03 14.10 -1.38
CA ARG A 111 15.50 14.14 -1.21
C ARG A 111 16.02 15.55 -1.01
N GLU A 112 15.49 16.52 -1.75
CA GLU A 112 15.84 17.93 -1.58
C GLU A 112 15.50 18.41 -0.17
N SER A 113 14.33 18.07 0.36
CA SER A 113 13.93 18.41 1.73
C SER A 113 14.80 17.74 2.80
N SER A 114 15.40 16.58 2.51
CA SER A 114 16.29 15.86 3.41
C SER A 114 17.78 16.20 3.22
N GLY A 115 18.13 17.13 2.31
CA GLY A 115 19.52 17.51 2.00
C GLY A 115 20.35 16.47 1.26
N ARG A 116 19.74 15.37 0.80
CA ARG A 116 20.42 14.30 0.08
C ARG A 116 20.43 14.55 -1.43
N ARG A 117 21.58 14.88 -2.01
CA ARG A 117 21.74 15.17 -3.46
C ARG A 117 22.23 14.01 -4.31
N THR A 118 22.43 12.82 -3.75
CA THR A 118 22.93 11.65 -4.47
C THR A 118 21.79 10.80 -5.04
N GLY A 119 21.97 10.28 -6.26
CA GLY A 119 21.03 9.32 -6.86
C GLY A 119 19.85 9.92 -7.63
N LEU A 120 19.82 11.23 -7.88
CA LEU A 120 18.75 11.93 -8.58
C LEU A 120 18.42 11.39 -9.98
N LYS A 121 19.41 10.83 -10.67
CA LYS A 121 19.24 10.26 -12.01
C LYS A 121 18.40 8.98 -12.03
N LEU A 122 18.34 8.27 -10.89
CA LEU A 122 17.63 6.99 -10.75
C LEU A 122 16.27 7.13 -10.07
N ASP A 123 15.84 8.35 -9.76
CA ASP A 123 14.53 8.58 -9.18
C ASP A 123 13.43 8.31 -10.20
N GLY A 124 12.34 7.67 -9.76
CA GLY A 124 11.22 7.27 -10.60
C GLY A 124 11.38 5.91 -11.27
N TYR A 125 12.55 5.29 -11.17
CA TYR A 125 12.77 3.96 -11.72
C TYR A 125 12.41 2.87 -10.70
N THR A 126 11.69 1.86 -11.18
CA THR A 126 11.38 0.62 -10.46
C THR A 126 11.80 -0.54 -11.32
N ALA A 127 12.62 -1.44 -10.80
CA ALA A 127 13.05 -2.61 -11.52
C ALA A 127 12.50 -3.87 -10.85
N ILE A 128 12.10 -4.84 -11.66
CA ILE A 128 11.46 -6.09 -11.25
C ILE A 128 12.07 -7.24 -12.03
N ALA A 129 12.33 -8.35 -11.35
CA ALA A 129 12.81 -9.58 -11.95
C ALA A 129 11.82 -10.73 -11.72
N THR A 130 11.72 -11.62 -12.69
CA THR A 130 10.89 -12.84 -12.64
C THR A 130 11.49 -13.95 -13.48
N ASP A 131 11.30 -15.19 -13.08
CA ASP A 131 11.63 -16.39 -13.85
C ASP A 131 10.60 -16.72 -14.95
N ASN A 132 9.46 -16.06 -14.95
CA ASN A 132 8.46 -16.23 -15.99
C ASN A 132 8.81 -15.39 -17.23
N LEU A 133 9.44 -16.02 -18.22
CA LEU A 133 9.87 -15.35 -19.46
C LEU A 133 8.70 -14.92 -20.35
N GLU A 134 7.53 -15.55 -20.23
CA GLU A 134 6.35 -15.27 -21.05
C GLU A 134 5.38 -14.27 -20.41
N VAL A 135 5.75 -13.70 -19.26
CA VAL A 135 4.87 -12.78 -18.55
C VAL A 135 4.64 -11.50 -19.36
N ASP A 136 3.38 -11.04 -19.39
CA ASP A 136 3.00 -9.75 -19.96
C ASP A 136 3.68 -8.58 -19.24
N ASN A 137 4.03 -7.53 -19.99
CA ASN A 137 4.80 -6.37 -19.50
C ASN A 137 4.11 -5.59 -18.37
N LEU A 138 2.80 -5.63 -18.30
CA LEU A 138 2.01 -4.91 -17.32
C LEU A 138 1.79 -5.72 -16.02
N ALA A 139 1.76 -7.05 -16.11
CA ALA A 139 1.47 -7.91 -14.98
C ALA A 139 2.48 -7.79 -13.83
N PRO A 140 3.82 -7.79 -14.05
CA PRO A 140 4.80 -7.59 -12.99
C PRO A 140 4.66 -6.24 -12.29
N TYR A 141 4.40 -5.18 -13.06
CA TYR A 141 4.17 -3.84 -12.50
C TYR A 141 2.95 -3.80 -11.59
N ARG A 142 1.82 -4.37 -12.03
CA ARG A 142 0.58 -4.42 -11.22
C ARG A 142 0.75 -5.22 -9.94
N LEU A 143 1.38 -6.39 -10.03
CA LEU A 143 1.65 -7.23 -8.87
C LEU A 143 2.56 -6.52 -7.87
N PHE A 144 3.67 -5.95 -8.34
CA PHE A 144 4.65 -5.30 -7.49
C PHE A 144 4.14 -3.99 -6.88
N SER A 145 3.41 -3.17 -7.65
CA SER A 145 2.78 -1.96 -7.12
C SER A 145 1.68 -2.29 -6.10
N GLY A 146 0.91 -3.36 -6.33
CA GLY A 146 -0.05 -3.87 -5.35
C GLY A 146 0.61 -4.33 -4.05
N LEU A 147 1.72 -5.07 -4.12
CA LEU A 147 2.51 -5.48 -2.95
C LEU A 147 3.07 -4.28 -2.18
N ARG A 148 3.69 -3.33 -2.86
CA ARG A 148 4.18 -2.09 -2.23
C ARG A 148 3.07 -1.28 -1.58
N HIS A 149 1.91 -1.26 -2.21
CA HIS A 149 0.75 -0.62 -1.65
C HIS A 149 0.32 -1.31 -0.35
N MET A 150 0.26 -2.64 -0.33
CA MET A 150 -0.02 -3.42 0.89
C MET A 150 1.04 -3.23 1.97
N GLU A 151 2.34 -3.23 1.62
CA GLU A 151 3.42 -2.97 2.58
C GLU A 151 3.29 -1.58 3.22
N LYS A 152 3.03 -0.56 2.41
CA LYS A 152 2.79 0.79 2.90
C LYS A 152 1.60 0.84 3.85
N ILE A 153 0.52 0.16 3.52
CA ILE A 153 -0.67 -0.03 4.34
C ILE A 153 -0.31 -0.62 5.70
N PHE A 154 0.48 -1.70 5.72
CA PHE A 154 0.92 -2.33 6.97
C PHE A 154 1.82 -1.42 7.80
N LEU A 155 2.70 -0.66 7.16
CA LEU A 155 3.56 0.31 7.84
C LEU A 155 2.74 1.47 8.43
N ASP A 156 1.83 2.02 7.65
CA ASP A 156 0.93 3.09 8.09
C ASP A 156 0.01 2.59 9.24
N SER A 157 -0.49 1.37 9.16
CA SER A 157 -1.29 0.77 10.23
C SER A 157 -0.49 0.55 11.52
N LYS A 158 0.78 0.18 11.42
CA LYS A 158 1.67 0.04 12.60
C LYS A 158 1.95 1.36 13.30
N SER A 159 2.05 2.45 12.55
CA SER A 159 2.33 3.78 13.11
C SER A 159 1.11 4.45 13.71
N GLN A 160 -0.08 4.19 13.19
CA GLN A 160 -1.33 4.83 13.63
C GLN A 160 -2.10 4.02 14.69
N TYR A 161 -2.01 2.70 14.62
CA TYR A 161 -2.58 1.81 15.61
C TYR A 161 -1.40 1.27 16.41
N ASP A 162 -1.02 1.99 17.46
CA ASP A 162 0.03 1.57 18.40
C ASP A 162 -0.28 0.14 18.85
N SER A 163 0.18 -0.77 18.03
CA SER A 163 0.07 -2.20 18.24
C SER A 163 1.14 -2.61 19.25
N SER A 164 1.15 -1.96 20.41
CA SER A 164 1.84 -2.50 21.57
C SER A 164 1.16 -3.82 21.92
N ALA A 165 1.47 -4.83 21.11
CA ALA A 165 1.05 -6.21 21.28
C ALA A 165 1.47 -6.80 22.65
N THR A 166 2.10 -6.00 23.49
CA THR A 166 2.60 -6.30 24.83
C THR A 166 1.52 -6.78 25.79
N PHE A 167 0.24 -6.58 25.49
CA PHE A 167 -0.86 -7.00 26.36
C PHE A 167 -1.77 -8.10 25.78
N ILE A 168 -1.44 -8.65 24.61
CA ILE A 168 -2.27 -9.65 23.95
C ILE A 168 -1.59 -11.03 24.07
N TRP A 169 -2.00 -11.81 25.07
CA TRP A 169 -1.31 -13.05 25.45
C TRP A 169 -1.94 -14.33 24.87
N THR A 170 -3.16 -14.27 24.31
CA THR A 170 -3.84 -15.46 23.78
C THR A 170 -3.98 -15.40 22.26
N PRO A 171 -3.87 -16.56 21.55
CA PRO A 171 -4.04 -16.62 20.10
C PRO A 171 -5.34 -15.96 19.59
N ASP A 172 -6.45 -16.16 20.31
CA ASP A 172 -7.75 -15.59 19.95
C ASP A 172 -7.75 -14.06 20.02
N LYS A 173 -7.14 -13.49 21.05
CA LYS A 173 -7.01 -12.03 21.19
C LYS A 173 -6.09 -11.45 20.12
N ILE A 174 -5.02 -12.16 19.77
CA ILE A 174 -4.12 -11.78 18.66
C ILE A 174 -4.91 -11.76 17.34
N ASN A 175 -5.65 -12.82 17.05
CA ASN A 175 -6.49 -12.90 15.85
C ASN A 175 -7.55 -11.80 15.83
N ALA A 176 -8.24 -11.56 16.92
CA ALA A 176 -9.24 -10.49 17.04
C ALA A 176 -8.62 -9.11 16.79
N HIS A 177 -7.42 -8.84 17.33
CA HIS A 177 -6.70 -7.59 17.09
C HIS A 177 -6.39 -7.38 15.62
N PHE A 178 -5.86 -8.40 14.93
CA PHE A 178 -5.58 -8.31 13.50
C PHE A 178 -6.85 -8.12 12.66
N VAL A 179 -7.94 -8.81 12.99
CA VAL A 179 -9.23 -8.66 12.31
C VAL A 179 -9.76 -7.24 12.47
N ILE A 180 -9.76 -6.71 13.70
CA ILE A 180 -10.20 -5.34 13.99
C ILE A 180 -9.32 -4.34 13.23
N GLY A 181 -7.99 -4.50 13.25
CA GLY A 181 -7.05 -3.66 12.52
C GLY A 181 -7.32 -3.68 11.01
N PHE A 182 -7.53 -4.85 10.43
CA PHE A 182 -7.85 -5.01 9.02
C PHE A 182 -9.18 -4.33 8.63
N VAL A 183 -10.23 -4.54 9.43
CA VAL A 183 -11.55 -3.90 9.20
C VAL A 183 -11.43 -2.39 9.30
N SER A 184 -10.79 -1.88 10.35
CA SER A 184 -10.58 -0.43 10.54
C SER A 184 -9.80 0.19 9.38
N PHE A 185 -8.76 -0.50 8.93
CA PHE A 185 -7.99 -0.09 7.78
C PHE A 185 -8.85 -0.06 6.51
N THR A 186 -9.63 -1.11 6.26
CA THR A 186 -10.51 -1.19 5.09
C THR A 186 -11.52 -0.02 5.08
N LEU A 187 -12.16 0.26 6.22
CA LEU A 187 -13.08 1.39 6.35
C LEU A 187 -12.40 2.73 6.08
N MET A 188 -11.17 2.92 6.60
CA MET A 188 -10.41 4.14 6.35
C MET A 188 -10.04 4.30 4.86
N ARG A 189 -9.66 3.21 4.18
CA ARG A 189 -9.40 3.23 2.73
C ARG A 189 -10.66 3.51 1.91
N MET A 190 -11.79 2.95 2.30
CA MET A 190 -13.08 3.24 1.65
C MET A 190 -13.45 4.72 1.81
N LEU A 191 -13.24 5.30 2.99
CA LEU A 191 -13.45 6.73 3.23
C LEU A 191 -12.49 7.56 2.39
N GLN A 192 -11.20 7.21 2.37
CA GLN A 192 -10.20 7.89 1.55
C GLN A 192 -10.56 7.86 0.06
N ALA A 193 -11.06 6.74 -0.45
CA ALA A 193 -11.53 6.61 -1.83
C ALA A 193 -12.76 7.51 -2.10
N LYS A 194 -13.71 7.60 -1.16
CA LYS A 194 -14.85 8.52 -1.26
C LYS A 194 -14.45 10.01 -1.26
N LEU A 195 -13.28 10.31 -0.69
CA LEU A 195 -12.66 11.64 -0.69
C LEU A 195 -11.70 11.84 -1.87
N ASP A 196 -11.79 11.01 -2.91
CA ASP A 196 -10.93 11.06 -4.11
C ASP A 196 -9.42 11.10 -3.82
N PHE A 197 -9.00 10.45 -2.72
CA PHE A 197 -7.60 10.42 -2.27
C PHE A 197 -6.97 11.82 -2.07
N GLN A 198 -7.78 12.84 -1.78
CA GLN A 198 -7.30 14.20 -1.56
C GLN A 198 -6.50 14.35 -0.26
N PHE A 199 -6.79 13.50 0.74
CA PHE A 199 -6.18 13.53 2.06
C PHE A 199 -5.49 12.21 2.37
N SER A 200 -4.40 12.26 3.13
CA SER A 200 -3.75 11.05 3.66
C SER A 200 -4.62 10.41 4.76
N MET A 201 -4.43 9.11 4.99
CA MET A 201 -5.13 8.41 6.09
C MET A 201 -4.84 9.03 7.46
N GLU A 202 -3.60 9.49 7.67
CA GLU A 202 -3.17 10.18 8.88
C GLU A 202 -3.93 11.50 9.08
N GLN A 203 -4.06 12.30 8.02
CA GLN A 203 -4.83 13.56 8.06
C GLN A 203 -6.30 13.30 8.40
N ILE A 204 -6.92 12.32 7.72
CA ILE A 204 -8.31 11.93 7.98
C ILE A 204 -8.46 11.44 9.42
N GLY A 205 -7.58 10.54 9.88
CA GLY A 205 -7.61 10.00 11.23
C GLY A 205 -7.47 11.09 12.30
N THR A 206 -6.52 12.01 12.11
CA THR A 206 -6.31 13.14 13.04
C THR A 206 -7.51 14.06 13.09
N SER A 207 -8.12 14.38 11.95
CA SER A 207 -9.30 15.23 11.88
C SER A 207 -10.51 14.58 12.58
N LEU A 208 -10.76 13.29 12.31
CA LEU A 208 -11.83 12.53 12.96
C LEU A 208 -11.62 12.39 14.47
N GLN A 209 -10.40 12.17 14.95
CA GLN A 209 -10.09 12.12 16.39
C GLN A 209 -10.34 13.44 17.11
N ARG A 210 -10.17 14.56 16.42
CA ARG A 210 -10.42 15.90 16.96
C ARG A 210 -11.91 16.28 16.97
N TYR A 211 -12.73 15.58 16.20
CA TYR A 211 -14.17 15.83 16.14
C TYR A 211 -14.86 15.29 17.39
N ASN A 212 -14.73 16.04 18.48
CA ASN A 212 -15.26 15.70 19.80
C ASN A 212 -16.36 16.66 20.19
N CYS A 213 -17.25 16.23 21.07
CA CYS A 213 -18.29 17.06 21.67
C CYS A 213 -18.19 17.08 23.19
N VAL A 214 -18.59 18.21 23.77
CA VAL A 214 -18.71 18.41 25.21
C VAL A 214 -20.18 18.71 25.55
N GLN A 215 -20.69 18.06 26.59
CA GLN A 215 -22.03 18.37 27.12
C GLN A 215 -21.98 19.74 27.83
N ILE A 216 -22.87 20.68 27.43
CA ILE A 216 -22.87 22.02 27.97
C ILE A 216 -23.98 22.16 29.02
N ALA A 217 -25.22 21.78 28.68
CA ALA A 217 -26.37 21.85 29.57
C ALA A 217 -27.45 20.85 29.15
N GLY A 218 -28.01 20.11 30.10
CA GLY A 218 -29.09 19.15 29.82
C GLY A 218 -28.71 18.14 28.76
N ASN A 219 -29.45 18.13 27.63
CA ASN A 219 -29.22 17.21 26.51
C ASN A 219 -28.55 17.91 25.32
N ILE A 220 -27.85 19.03 25.53
CA ILE A 220 -27.20 19.79 24.47
C ILE A 220 -25.69 19.55 24.54
N TYR A 221 -25.12 19.20 23.39
CA TYR A 221 -23.71 18.95 23.16
C TYR A 221 -23.14 19.96 22.18
N GLN A 222 -21.95 20.47 22.48
CA GLN A 222 -21.21 21.37 21.61
C GLN A 222 -20.05 20.61 20.97
N PHE A 223 -19.97 20.61 19.64
CA PHE A 223 -18.81 20.14 18.89
C PHE A 223 -17.77 21.26 18.84
N THR A 224 -16.51 20.92 19.18
CA THR A 224 -15.45 21.90 19.40
C THR A 224 -14.51 22.07 18.21
N TYR A 225 -14.60 21.17 17.25
CA TYR A 225 -13.68 21.12 16.12
C TYR A 225 -14.42 20.88 14.80
N TYR A 226 -14.01 21.59 13.76
CA TYR A 226 -14.48 21.39 12.38
C TYR A 226 -13.41 21.94 11.43
N ASP A 227 -13.03 21.19 10.40
CA ASP A 227 -12.03 21.55 9.41
C ASP A 227 -12.45 21.18 7.99
N MET A 228 -11.58 21.47 7.02
CA MET A 228 -11.82 21.16 5.60
C MET A 228 -11.97 19.66 5.32
N ILE A 229 -11.37 18.77 6.13
CA ILE A 229 -11.48 17.33 5.97
C ILE A 229 -12.85 16.85 6.43
N LEU A 230 -13.34 17.37 7.55
CA LEU A 230 -14.70 17.09 8.03
C LEU A 230 -15.77 17.64 7.05
N ASP A 231 -15.52 18.81 6.43
CA ASP A 231 -16.37 19.34 5.36
C ASP A 231 -16.43 18.41 4.14
N ALA A 232 -15.27 17.89 3.74
CA ALA A 232 -15.21 16.90 2.65
C ALA A 232 -15.91 15.59 3.03
N CYS A 233 -15.73 15.09 4.26
CA CYS A 233 -16.44 13.91 4.76
C CYS A 233 -17.95 14.12 4.81
N GLU A 234 -18.40 15.30 5.27
CA GLU A 234 -19.81 15.68 5.30
C GLU A 234 -20.44 15.58 3.91
N LYS A 235 -19.79 16.17 2.90
CA LYS A 235 -20.26 16.14 1.51
C LYS A 235 -20.24 14.73 0.92
N ALA A 236 -19.19 13.98 1.15
CA ALA A 236 -19.01 12.63 0.60
C ALA A 236 -19.98 11.59 1.21
N LEU A 237 -20.38 11.79 2.47
CA LEU A 237 -21.22 10.85 3.22
C LEU A 237 -22.66 11.33 3.39
N GLY A 238 -22.98 12.57 2.96
CA GLY A 238 -24.30 13.15 3.14
C GLY A 238 -24.66 13.40 4.62
N LEU A 239 -23.65 13.72 5.44
CA LEU A 239 -23.83 13.99 6.86
C LEU A 239 -23.89 15.49 7.11
N GLU A 240 -24.39 15.89 8.27
CA GLU A 240 -24.39 17.29 8.71
C GLU A 240 -23.40 17.47 9.85
N LEU A 241 -22.07 17.52 9.59
CA LEU A 241 -21.06 17.62 10.64
C LEU A 241 -20.79 19.05 11.11
N HIS A 242 -21.11 20.05 10.32
CA HIS A 242 -20.88 21.48 10.60
C HIS A 242 -21.68 22.05 11.78
N ASN A 243 -22.76 21.36 12.18
CA ASN A 243 -23.62 21.84 13.26
C ASN A 243 -22.91 21.83 14.61
N LYS A 244 -22.59 23.03 15.10
CA LYS A 244 -21.84 23.20 16.36
C LYS A 244 -22.60 22.71 17.60
N TYR A 245 -23.91 22.80 17.62
CA TYR A 245 -24.75 22.39 18.75
C TYR A 245 -25.76 21.33 18.32
N ARG A 246 -25.85 20.24 19.10
CA ARG A 246 -26.76 19.12 18.83
C ARG A 246 -27.40 18.62 20.12
N SER A 247 -28.65 18.23 20.04
CA SER A 247 -29.28 17.45 21.09
C SER A 247 -28.80 15.99 21.06
N GLN A 248 -28.94 15.31 22.17
CA GLN A 248 -28.65 13.87 22.24
C GLN A 248 -29.41 13.05 21.18
N LEU A 249 -30.66 13.46 20.87
CA LEU A 249 -31.47 12.80 19.86
C LEU A 249 -30.88 12.98 18.45
N GLN A 250 -30.38 14.16 18.14
CA GLN A 250 -29.72 14.45 16.85
C GLN A 250 -28.41 13.66 16.72
N ILE A 251 -27.60 13.55 17.78
CA ILE A 251 -26.39 12.72 17.78
C ILE A 251 -26.75 11.25 17.55
N ARG A 252 -27.77 10.72 18.24
CA ARG A 252 -28.23 9.36 18.03
C ARG A 252 -28.72 9.09 16.60
N ARG A 253 -29.34 10.07 15.96
CA ARG A 253 -29.74 9.97 14.54
C ARG A 253 -28.53 9.92 13.62
N LEU A 254 -27.50 10.75 13.89
CA LEU A 254 -26.24 10.74 13.14
C LEU A 254 -25.52 9.38 13.19
N LEU A 255 -25.60 8.69 14.34
CA LEU A 255 -24.92 7.40 14.56
C LEU A 255 -25.75 6.17 14.12
N ARG A 256 -26.98 6.35 13.68
CA ARG A 256 -27.89 5.24 13.30
C ARG A 256 -27.96 4.98 11.79
N TYR A 257 -27.08 5.56 11.02
CA TYR A 257 -26.98 5.25 9.60
C TYR A 257 -26.32 3.92 9.34
#